data_da47d73193213047c1af18d472f5080d
#
_entry.id   da47d73193213047c1af18d472f5080d
#
_cell.length_a   1.000
_cell.length_b   1.000
_cell.length_c   1.000
_cell.angle_alpha   90.00
_cell.angle_beta   90.00
_cell.angle_gamma   90.00
#
_symmetry.space_group_name_H-M   'P 1'
#
loop_
_entity.id
_entity.type
_entity.pdbx_description
1 polymer ?
#
loop_
_entity_poly.entity_id
_entity_poly.type
_entity_poly.pdbx_seq_one_letter_code
_entity_poly.pdbx_strand_id
1 'polypeptide(L)'
;SNTFKTNHNTETITNDIDIGTINDSLDSLDQPYFDPSVVPSYILSNIISKNYKVAISGDGGDELLCGYERVIKSHSINKRTNLSKFLFNIYPSFLGTGNKILKYSKNISDSYWSFHEDLKLMKLLNLEPDFSYRDKYTSNSTKSLKDLMVSDYKFFLSQMMLFKVDRTSMANSLEVRSPYLDYRLIEYVLGSNLNFINHEEPKKVMKTYLSNNFDDNF
;
A
#
# COMPACT_ATOMS: atom_id res chain seq x y z
N SER A 1 3.17 24.82 7.00
CA SER A 1 3.70 25.06 8.37
C SER A 1 3.05 26.26 9.06
N ASN A 2 2.73 27.31 8.31
CA ASN A 2 2.15 28.54 8.89
C ASN A 2 0.78 28.30 9.55
N THR A 3 -0.07 27.48 8.97
CA THR A 3 -1.41 27.15 9.49
C THR A 3 -1.35 26.47 10.86
N PHE A 4 -0.42 25.54 11.04
CA PHE A 4 -0.27 24.78 12.29
C PHE A 4 0.82 25.32 13.22
N LYS A 5 1.50 26.40 12.83
CA LYS A 5 2.64 26.97 13.58
C LYS A 5 3.69 25.91 13.93
N THR A 6 3.93 24.97 13.02
CA THR A 6 4.92 23.90 13.20
C THR A 6 6.31 24.37 12.80
N ASN A 7 7.33 23.86 13.49
CA ASN A 7 8.70 23.98 13.04
C ASN A 7 8.92 22.98 11.89
N HIS A 8 8.98 23.50 10.66
CA HIS A 8 9.04 22.67 9.46
C HIS A 8 10.45 22.62 8.91
N ASN A 9 11.00 21.42 8.79
CA ASN A 9 12.26 21.17 8.12
C ASN A 9 12.00 20.42 6.81
N THR A 10 12.65 20.87 5.74
CA THR A 10 12.58 20.22 4.43
C THR A 10 13.94 19.68 4.06
N GLU A 11 14.00 18.38 3.79
CA GLU A 11 15.20 17.72 3.29
C GLU A 11 14.95 17.23 1.86
N THR A 12 15.88 17.55 0.96
CA THR A 12 15.78 17.12 -0.43
C THR A 12 16.72 15.95 -0.68
N ILE A 13 16.17 14.80 -1.04
CA ILE A 13 16.96 13.65 -1.48
C ILE A 13 17.29 13.86 -2.97
N THR A 14 18.56 13.99 -3.28
CA THR A 14 19.04 14.10 -4.66
C THR A 14 19.23 12.73 -5.29
N ASN A 15 19.42 12.70 -6.62
CA ASN A 15 19.72 11.45 -7.34
C ASN A 15 21.11 10.87 -7.05
N ASP A 16 21.98 11.64 -6.38
CA ASP A 16 23.36 11.25 -6.05
C ASP A 16 23.41 10.53 -4.69
N ILE A 17 22.59 9.47 -4.55
CA ILE A 17 22.63 8.62 -3.36
C ILE A 17 23.85 7.72 -3.50
N ASP A 18 24.73 7.73 -2.49
CA ASP A 18 25.90 6.88 -2.49
C ASP A 18 25.51 5.39 -2.33
N ILE A 19 26.36 4.53 -2.89
CA ILE A 19 26.10 3.09 -2.90
C ILE A 19 26.11 2.49 -1.49
N GLY A 20 26.85 3.09 -0.55
CA GLY A 20 26.86 2.67 0.86
C GLY A 20 25.47 2.82 1.49
N THR A 21 24.86 4.00 1.33
CA THR A 21 23.48 4.25 1.81
C THR A 21 22.47 3.28 1.20
N ILE A 22 22.61 2.96 -0.09
CA ILE A 22 21.75 1.96 -0.74
C ILE A 22 21.94 0.59 -0.09
N ASN A 23 23.18 0.13 0.08
CA ASN A 23 23.49 -1.14 0.70
C ASN A 23 22.96 -1.19 2.14
N ASP A 24 23.24 -0.18 2.96
CA ASP A 24 22.74 -0.10 4.35
C ASP A 24 21.21 -0.19 4.42
N SER A 25 20.52 0.46 3.46
CA SER A 25 19.06 0.40 3.39
C SER A 25 18.55 -1.00 3.04
N LEU A 26 19.25 -1.72 2.16
CA LEU A 26 18.89 -3.09 1.79
C LEU A 26 19.27 -4.08 2.90
N ASP A 27 20.41 -3.89 3.54
CA ASP A 27 20.87 -4.72 4.67
C ASP A 27 19.98 -4.56 5.91
N SER A 28 19.26 -3.45 6.01
CA SER A 28 18.24 -3.27 7.07
C SER A 28 17.06 -4.24 6.94
N LEU A 29 16.88 -4.86 5.76
CA LEU A 29 15.82 -5.82 5.50
C LEU A 29 16.37 -7.24 5.65
N ASP A 30 15.62 -8.12 6.30
CA ASP A 30 16.04 -9.53 6.50
C ASP A 30 15.69 -10.44 5.32
N GLN A 31 15.02 -9.91 4.31
CA GLN A 31 14.47 -10.67 3.19
C GLN A 31 14.44 -9.82 1.91
N PRO A 32 14.40 -10.46 0.73
CA PRO A 32 14.21 -9.74 -0.53
C PRO A 32 12.92 -8.91 -0.49
N TYR A 33 13.02 -7.64 -0.89
CA TYR A 33 11.93 -6.69 -0.84
C TYR A 33 11.87 -5.84 -2.11
N PHE A 34 10.69 -5.65 -2.69
CA PHE A 34 10.52 -5.09 -4.02
C PHE A 34 9.95 -3.66 -4.07
N ASP A 35 9.93 -2.95 -2.96
CA ASP A 35 9.49 -1.55 -2.95
C ASP A 35 10.70 -0.61 -2.95
N PRO A 36 10.95 0.16 -4.02
CA PRO A 36 12.09 1.08 -4.10
C PRO A 36 12.04 2.20 -3.06
N SER A 37 10.91 2.41 -2.40
CA SER A 37 10.76 3.40 -1.33
C SER A 37 11.50 3.01 -0.03
N VAL A 38 12.14 1.84 0.03
CA VAL A 38 13.03 1.45 1.14
C VAL A 38 14.14 2.47 1.33
N VAL A 39 14.84 2.84 0.26
CA VAL A 39 15.97 3.77 0.31
C VAL A 39 15.57 5.14 0.86
N PRO A 40 14.56 5.83 0.31
CA PRO A 40 14.13 7.11 0.87
C PRO A 40 13.56 6.98 2.29
N SER A 41 12.92 5.86 2.65
CA SER A 41 12.45 5.63 4.03
C SER A 41 13.60 5.50 5.01
N TYR A 42 14.67 4.79 4.62
CA TYR A 42 15.88 4.67 5.42
C TYR A 42 16.57 6.02 5.62
N ILE A 43 16.75 6.80 4.55
CA ILE A 43 17.38 8.13 4.59
C ILE A 43 16.56 9.06 5.50
N LEU A 44 15.24 9.09 5.34
CA LEU A 44 14.36 9.92 6.18
C LEU A 44 14.48 9.53 7.65
N SER A 45 14.48 8.23 7.95
CA SER A 45 14.65 7.73 9.32
C SER A 45 15.99 8.13 9.92
N ASN A 46 17.06 8.07 9.13
CA ASN A 46 18.40 8.52 9.54
C ASN A 46 18.43 10.00 9.88
N ILE A 47 17.79 10.84 9.06
CA ILE A 47 17.72 12.29 9.28
C ILE A 47 16.95 12.60 10.58
N ILE A 48 15.78 11.99 10.74
CA ILE A 48 14.91 12.23 11.90
C ILE A 48 15.58 11.75 13.20
N SER A 49 16.22 10.59 13.18
CA SER A 49 16.82 9.95 14.36
C SER A 49 17.94 10.76 15.02
N LYS A 50 18.57 11.69 14.27
CA LYS A 50 19.60 12.60 14.77
C LYS A 50 19.06 13.51 15.90
N ASN A 51 17.78 13.88 15.83
CA ASN A 51 17.18 14.83 16.75
C ASN A 51 16.01 14.23 17.55
N TYR A 52 15.40 13.14 17.08
CA TYR A 52 14.20 12.56 17.67
C TYR A 52 14.33 11.04 17.81
N LYS A 53 13.69 10.48 18.81
CA LYS A 53 13.63 9.03 19.05
C LYS A 53 12.29 8.41 18.64
N VAL A 54 11.28 9.25 18.48
CA VAL A 54 9.93 8.84 18.11
C VAL A 54 9.43 9.76 16.99
N ALA A 55 8.82 9.19 15.97
CA ALA A 55 8.11 9.91 14.90
C ALA A 55 6.67 9.43 14.81
N ILE A 56 5.77 10.31 14.37
CA ILE A 56 4.39 9.96 14.05
C ILE A 56 4.26 9.90 12.54
N SER A 57 3.66 8.82 12.03
CA SER A 57 3.44 8.60 10.60
C SER A 57 1.95 8.52 10.25
N GLY A 58 1.65 8.53 8.95
CA GLY A 58 0.31 8.37 8.40
C GLY A 58 -0.01 6.95 7.90
N ASP A 59 0.83 5.96 8.20
CA ASP A 59 0.65 4.59 7.73
C ASP A 59 -0.69 4.00 8.21
N GLY A 60 -1.34 3.21 7.37
CA GLY A 60 -2.65 2.66 7.64
C GLY A 60 -3.82 3.56 7.24
N GLY A 61 -3.57 4.85 6.98
CA GLY A 61 -4.63 5.79 6.59
C GLY A 61 -5.25 5.48 5.23
N ASP A 62 -4.46 5.03 4.26
CA ASP A 62 -4.94 4.64 2.94
C ASP A 62 -5.75 3.35 2.99
N GLU A 63 -5.27 2.37 3.73
CA GLU A 63 -5.93 1.08 3.91
C GLU A 63 -7.27 1.23 4.64
N LEU A 64 -7.28 2.06 5.68
CA LEU A 64 -8.45 2.26 6.52
C LEU A 64 -9.52 3.13 5.85
N LEU A 65 -9.11 4.11 5.04
CA LEU A 65 -10.01 5.11 4.44
C LEU A 65 -10.14 4.96 2.91
N CYS A 66 -9.79 3.80 2.38
CA CYS A 66 -9.89 3.48 0.96
C CYS A 66 -9.14 4.49 0.07
N GLY A 67 -7.88 4.80 0.43
CA GLY A 67 -7.07 5.78 -0.28
C GLY A 67 -6.47 5.25 -1.58
N TYR A 68 -6.30 3.94 -1.72
CA TYR A 68 -5.65 3.35 -2.88
C TYR A 68 -6.58 3.14 -4.07
N GLU A 69 -6.19 3.72 -5.18
CA GLU A 69 -6.91 3.61 -6.45
C GLU A 69 -7.03 2.14 -6.93
N ARG A 70 -6.04 1.28 -6.61
CA ARG A 70 -6.09 -0.15 -6.95
C ARG A 70 -7.27 -0.88 -6.30
N VAL A 71 -7.58 -0.56 -5.05
CA VAL A 71 -8.70 -1.15 -4.30
C VAL A 71 -10.02 -0.72 -4.93
N ILE A 72 -10.16 0.58 -5.19
CA ILE A 72 -11.31 1.17 -5.85
C ILE A 72 -11.50 0.58 -7.25
N LYS A 73 -10.45 0.55 -8.06
CA LYS A 73 -10.49 -0.01 -9.41
C LYS A 73 -10.83 -1.49 -9.41
N SER A 74 -10.30 -2.27 -8.47
CA SER A 74 -10.64 -3.68 -8.35
C SER A 74 -12.13 -3.91 -8.06
N HIS A 75 -12.78 -3.00 -7.33
CA HIS A 75 -14.19 -3.09 -7.03
C HIS A 75 -15.08 -2.54 -8.15
N SER A 76 -14.71 -1.40 -8.76
CA SER A 76 -15.57 -0.61 -9.64
C SER A 76 -15.66 -1.10 -11.09
N ILE A 77 -14.95 -2.16 -11.47
CA ILE A 77 -14.96 -2.67 -12.86
C ILE A 77 -16.35 -3.22 -13.21
N ASN A 78 -17.08 -2.50 -14.06
CA ASN A 78 -18.44 -2.86 -14.47
C ASN A 78 -18.51 -4.03 -15.46
N LYS A 79 -17.49 -4.20 -16.33
CA LYS A 79 -17.46 -5.25 -17.35
C LYS A 79 -16.55 -6.39 -16.89
N ARG A 80 -17.08 -7.31 -16.13
CA ARG A 80 -16.36 -8.50 -15.66
C ARG A 80 -16.71 -9.71 -16.50
N THR A 81 -15.73 -10.56 -16.79
CA THR A 81 -15.92 -11.77 -17.61
C THR A 81 -15.19 -12.97 -17.05
N ASN A 82 -15.78 -14.15 -17.19
CA ASN A 82 -15.09 -15.41 -16.90
C ASN A 82 -13.99 -15.73 -17.93
N LEU A 83 -14.04 -15.09 -19.10
CA LEU A 83 -13.08 -15.32 -20.18
C LEU A 83 -11.70 -14.75 -19.87
N SER A 84 -11.61 -13.80 -18.93
CA SER A 84 -10.34 -13.13 -18.59
C SER A 84 -9.26 -14.10 -18.13
N LYS A 85 -9.58 -15.11 -17.33
CA LYS A 85 -8.62 -16.15 -16.91
C LYS A 85 -8.15 -16.99 -18.11
N PHE A 86 -9.06 -17.40 -18.97
CA PHE A 86 -8.71 -18.15 -20.18
C PHE A 86 -7.80 -17.32 -21.08
N LEU A 87 -8.16 -16.06 -21.36
CA LEU A 87 -7.34 -15.15 -22.17
C LEU A 87 -5.97 -14.90 -21.52
N PHE A 88 -5.89 -14.79 -20.20
CA PHE A 88 -4.61 -14.64 -19.49
C PHE A 88 -3.71 -15.88 -19.69
N ASN A 89 -4.27 -17.08 -19.60
CA ASN A 89 -3.51 -18.32 -19.74
C ASN A 89 -2.93 -18.52 -21.16
N ILE A 90 -3.62 -18.03 -22.18
CA ILE A 90 -3.16 -18.12 -23.58
C ILE A 90 -2.42 -16.86 -24.03
N TYR A 91 -2.26 -15.85 -23.16
CA TYR A 91 -1.63 -14.58 -23.51
C TYR A 91 -0.14 -14.77 -23.82
N PRO A 92 0.32 -14.39 -25.04
CA PRO A 92 1.69 -14.62 -25.44
C PRO A 92 2.67 -13.80 -24.61
N SER A 93 3.72 -14.45 -24.07
CA SER A 93 4.71 -13.82 -23.20
C SER A 93 5.49 -12.67 -23.88
N PHE A 94 5.63 -12.70 -25.21
CA PHE A 94 6.31 -11.63 -25.96
C PHE A 94 5.52 -10.32 -26.02
N LEU A 95 4.19 -10.35 -25.76
CA LEU A 95 3.35 -9.14 -25.64
C LEU A 95 3.29 -8.58 -24.23
N GLY A 96 3.99 -9.19 -23.29
CA GLY A 96 4.05 -8.76 -21.90
C GLY A 96 3.41 -9.75 -20.92
N THR A 97 3.06 -9.29 -19.71
CA THR A 97 2.58 -10.18 -18.64
C THR A 97 1.12 -10.62 -18.77
N GLY A 98 0.32 -9.88 -19.51
CA GLY A 98 -1.13 -10.10 -19.55
C GLY A 98 -1.90 -9.73 -18.27
N ASN A 99 -1.23 -9.28 -17.19
CA ASN A 99 -1.87 -8.95 -15.90
C ASN A 99 -3.08 -8.02 -16.03
N LYS A 100 -3.05 -7.10 -16.98
CA LYS A 100 -4.17 -6.18 -17.23
C LYS A 100 -5.47 -6.90 -17.60
N ILE A 101 -5.39 -8.13 -18.11
CA ILE A 101 -6.56 -8.94 -18.47
C ILE A 101 -7.27 -9.44 -17.22
N LEU A 102 -6.51 -9.79 -16.18
CA LEU A 102 -7.05 -10.29 -14.91
C LEU A 102 -7.87 -9.25 -14.13
N LYS A 103 -7.64 -7.95 -14.38
CA LYS A 103 -8.49 -6.88 -13.83
C LYS A 103 -9.97 -7.07 -14.13
N TYR A 104 -10.29 -7.66 -15.28
CA TYR A 104 -11.67 -7.88 -15.74
C TYR A 104 -12.23 -9.23 -15.28
N SER A 105 -11.55 -9.97 -14.42
CA SER A 105 -12.05 -11.21 -13.86
C SER A 105 -13.36 -10.99 -13.10
N LYS A 106 -14.28 -11.94 -13.22
CA LYS A 106 -15.48 -11.98 -12.34
C LYS A 106 -15.09 -12.18 -10.88
N ASN A 107 -14.00 -12.86 -10.64
CA ASN A 107 -13.44 -12.95 -9.29
C ASN A 107 -12.72 -11.64 -8.95
N ILE A 108 -13.26 -10.92 -7.99
CA ILE A 108 -12.68 -9.65 -7.50
C ILE A 108 -11.28 -9.88 -6.89
N SER A 109 -11.07 -11.03 -6.25
CA SER A 109 -9.76 -11.41 -5.73
C SER A 109 -8.68 -11.41 -6.82
N ASP A 110 -8.94 -12.04 -7.98
CA ASP A 110 -7.97 -12.03 -9.09
C ASP A 110 -7.70 -10.61 -9.60
N SER A 111 -8.73 -9.77 -9.63
CA SER A 111 -8.58 -8.35 -10.00
C SER A 111 -7.68 -7.62 -9.02
N TYR A 112 -7.87 -7.81 -7.72
CA TYR A 112 -7.06 -7.23 -6.66
C TYR A 112 -5.59 -7.68 -6.78
N TRP A 113 -5.34 -9.00 -6.86
CA TRP A 113 -3.99 -9.55 -6.95
C TRP A 113 -3.25 -9.12 -8.21
N SER A 114 -3.96 -8.82 -9.30
CA SER A 114 -3.33 -8.30 -10.52
C SER A 114 -2.56 -6.98 -10.36
N PHE A 115 -2.76 -6.28 -9.24
CA PHE A 115 -2.03 -5.07 -8.88
C PHE A 115 -0.84 -5.31 -7.95
N HIS A 116 -0.78 -6.47 -7.29
CA HIS A 116 0.24 -6.79 -6.29
C HIS A 116 1.31 -7.74 -6.79
N GLU A 117 1.07 -8.43 -7.92
CA GLU A 117 1.98 -9.45 -8.42
C GLU A 117 2.70 -8.99 -9.67
N ASP A 118 4.03 -9.11 -9.68
CA ASP A 118 4.81 -8.96 -10.89
C ASP A 118 5.06 -10.31 -11.57
N LEU A 119 4.01 -10.79 -12.26
CA LEU A 119 4.10 -12.04 -13.02
C LEU A 119 5.12 -11.97 -14.17
N LYS A 120 5.52 -10.76 -14.61
CA LYS A 120 6.58 -10.58 -15.60
C LYS A 120 7.93 -10.97 -15.03
N LEU A 121 8.23 -10.46 -13.85
CA LEU A 121 9.47 -10.79 -13.17
C LEU A 121 9.55 -12.29 -12.88
N MET A 122 8.44 -12.89 -12.39
CA MET A 122 8.39 -14.33 -12.15
C MET A 122 8.69 -15.13 -13.41
N LYS A 123 8.08 -14.78 -14.54
CA LYS A 123 8.39 -15.44 -15.83
C LYS A 123 9.84 -15.25 -16.29
N LEU A 124 10.40 -14.05 -16.10
CA LEU A 124 11.82 -13.79 -16.43
C LEU A 124 12.79 -14.60 -15.57
N LEU A 125 12.41 -14.85 -14.34
CA LEU A 125 13.20 -15.67 -13.40
C LEU A 125 12.91 -17.17 -13.50
N ASN A 126 12.08 -17.60 -14.46
CA ASN A 126 11.59 -18.98 -14.60
C ASN A 126 10.98 -19.54 -13.31
N LEU A 127 10.30 -18.70 -12.54
CA LEU A 127 9.62 -19.10 -11.32
C LEU A 127 8.17 -19.49 -11.64
N GLU A 128 7.77 -20.66 -11.17
CA GLU A 128 6.37 -21.07 -11.17
C GLU A 128 5.62 -20.33 -10.05
N PRO A 129 4.57 -19.54 -10.37
CA PRO A 129 3.86 -18.79 -9.34
C PRO A 129 3.03 -19.74 -8.47
N ASP A 130 3.31 -19.78 -7.18
CA ASP A 130 2.42 -20.38 -6.20
C ASP A 130 1.42 -19.33 -5.71
N PHE A 131 0.16 -19.50 -6.06
CA PHE A 131 -0.91 -18.59 -5.66
C PHE A 131 -1.64 -19.01 -4.39
N SER A 132 -1.22 -20.08 -3.71
CA SER A 132 -1.89 -20.60 -2.51
C SER A 132 -1.91 -19.59 -1.35
N TYR A 133 -0.91 -18.69 -1.29
CA TYR A 133 -0.86 -17.64 -0.27
C TYR A 133 -2.02 -16.65 -0.35
N ARG A 134 -2.61 -16.46 -1.53
CA ARG A 134 -3.75 -15.54 -1.74
C ARG A 134 -4.93 -15.88 -0.82
N ASP A 135 -5.16 -17.17 -0.57
CA ASP A 135 -6.28 -17.66 0.24
C ASP A 135 -6.21 -17.22 1.71
N LYS A 136 -5.01 -16.82 2.18
CA LYS A 136 -4.83 -16.24 3.52
C LYS A 136 -5.42 -14.84 3.65
N TYR A 137 -5.46 -14.09 2.56
CA TYR A 137 -5.78 -12.66 2.55
C TYR A 137 -7.07 -12.33 1.80
N THR A 138 -7.39 -13.12 0.77
CA THR A 138 -8.63 -13.01 0.01
C THR A 138 -9.29 -14.38 -0.09
N SER A 139 -10.61 -14.41 -0.20
CA SER A 139 -11.36 -15.64 -0.40
C SER A 139 -12.24 -15.53 -1.65
N ASN A 140 -12.79 -16.65 -2.10
CA ASN A 140 -13.80 -16.65 -3.16
C ASN A 140 -15.09 -15.92 -2.75
N SER A 141 -15.27 -15.65 -1.45
CA SER A 141 -16.38 -14.84 -0.92
C SER A 141 -16.09 -13.34 -0.94
N THR A 142 -14.87 -12.89 -1.28
CA THR A 142 -14.53 -11.47 -1.42
C THR A 142 -15.39 -10.84 -2.52
N LYS A 143 -16.34 -9.98 -2.15
CA LYS A 143 -17.31 -9.37 -3.07
C LYS A 143 -17.49 -7.87 -2.84
N SER A 144 -17.16 -7.39 -1.68
CA SER A 144 -17.37 -5.99 -1.30
C SER A 144 -16.08 -5.20 -1.28
N LEU A 145 -16.22 -3.87 -1.35
CA LEU A 145 -15.11 -2.95 -1.13
C LEU A 145 -14.46 -3.16 0.24
N LYS A 146 -15.28 -3.42 1.25
CA LYS A 146 -14.82 -3.71 2.62
C LYS A 146 -13.94 -4.96 2.68
N ASP A 147 -14.31 -6.02 1.97
CA ASP A 147 -13.49 -7.23 1.92
C ASP A 147 -12.10 -6.95 1.31
N LEU A 148 -12.05 -6.10 0.28
CA LEU A 148 -10.78 -5.67 -0.33
C LEU A 148 -9.95 -4.79 0.62
N MET A 149 -10.58 -3.88 1.36
CA MET A 149 -9.89 -3.08 2.38
C MET A 149 -9.31 -3.96 3.47
N VAL A 150 -10.05 -4.97 3.93
CA VAL A 150 -9.55 -5.95 4.91
C VAL A 150 -8.38 -6.75 4.34
N SER A 151 -8.43 -7.12 3.07
CA SER A 151 -7.33 -7.82 2.40
C SER A 151 -6.09 -6.94 2.27
N ASP A 152 -6.26 -5.69 1.89
CA ASP A 152 -5.18 -4.70 1.78
C ASP A 152 -4.54 -4.44 3.15
N TYR A 153 -5.36 -4.35 4.20
CA TYR A 153 -4.90 -4.22 5.58
C TYR A 153 -4.07 -5.44 6.05
N LYS A 154 -4.58 -6.65 5.79
CA LYS A 154 -3.92 -7.90 6.21
C LYS A 154 -2.67 -8.23 5.39
N PHE A 155 -2.63 -7.88 4.12
CA PHE A 155 -1.53 -8.20 3.23
C PHE A 155 -0.61 -7.00 3.00
N PHE A 156 -1.08 -5.99 2.26
CA PHE A 156 -0.22 -4.89 1.81
C PHE A 156 0.33 -4.09 2.99
N LEU A 157 -0.53 -3.68 3.91
CA LEU A 157 -0.09 -2.94 5.08
C LEU A 157 0.83 -3.79 5.97
N SER A 158 0.38 -4.97 6.40
CA SER A 158 1.11 -5.73 7.42
C SER A 158 2.38 -6.38 6.89
N GLN A 159 2.35 -6.93 5.66
CA GLN A 159 3.47 -7.69 5.12
C GLN A 159 4.45 -6.82 4.32
N MET A 160 4.01 -5.66 3.85
CA MET A 160 4.85 -4.79 3.04
C MET A 160 5.10 -3.44 3.71
N MET A 161 4.10 -2.63 3.92
CA MET A 161 4.31 -1.25 4.38
C MET A 161 4.91 -1.18 5.78
N LEU A 162 4.29 -1.87 6.76
CA LEU A 162 4.77 -1.84 8.14
C LEU A 162 6.12 -2.56 8.29
N PHE A 163 6.34 -3.65 7.56
CA PHE A 163 7.64 -4.32 7.53
C PHE A 163 8.75 -3.34 7.09
N LYS A 164 8.55 -2.64 5.97
CA LYS A 164 9.50 -1.63 5.48
C LYS A 164 9.73 -0.53 6.51
N VAL A 165 8.66 0.07 7.02
CA VAL A 165 8.75 1.19 7.97
C VAL A 165 9.49 0.76 9.23
N ASP A 166 9.13 -0.39 9.81
CA ASP A 166 9.78 -0.93 11.01
C ASP A 166 11.27 -1.16 10.77
N ARG A 167 11.64 -1.88 9.73
CA ARG A 167 13.04 -2.22 9.46
C ARG A 167 13.92 -1.00 9.18
N THR A 168 13.46 -0.10 8.32
CA THR A 168 14.24 1.09 7.97
C THR A 168 14.34 2.08 9.13
N SER A 169 13.31 2.22 9.94
CA SER A 169 13.32 3.13 11.08
C SER A 169 14.11 2.56 12.26
N MET A 170 13.94 1.27 12.58
CA MET A 170 14.65 0.63 13.66
C MET A 170 16.14 0.48 13.39
N ALA A 171 16.57 0.27 12.14
CA ALA A 171 17.98 0.33 11.76
C ALA A 171 18.62 1.68 12.10
N ASN A 172 17.81 2.74 12.18
CA ASN A 172 18.23 4.08 12.59
C ASN A 172 17.86 4.42 14.03
N SER A 173 17.44 3.45 14.86
CA SER A 173 17.01 3.67 16.25
C SER A 173 15.90 4.73 16.40
N LEU A 174 14.97 4.74 15.44
CA LEU A 174 13.80 5.61 15.41
C LEU A 174 12.53 4.76 15.58
N GLU A 175 11.74 5.06 16.61
CA GLU A 175 10.41 4.44 16.77
C GLU A 175 9.38 5.20 15.95
N VAL A 176 8.67 4.52 15.06
CA VAL A 176 7.58 5.10 14.27
C VAL A 176 6.24 4.63 14.82
N ARG A 177 5.34 5.58 15.10
CA ARG A 177 3.98 5.32 15.59
C ARG A 177 2.96 5.87 14.60
N SER A 178 1.97 5.06 14.25
CA SER A 178 0.86 5.49 13.41
C SER A 178 -0.47 5.48 14.16
N PRO A 179 -1.14 6.64 14.34
CA PRO A 179 -2.46 6.71 14.95
C PRO A 179 -3.54 5.93 14.20
N TYR A 180 -3.40 5.74 12.88
CA TYR A 180 -4.35 4.96 12.07
C TYR A 180 -4.29 3.46 12.35
N LEU A 181 -3.28 2.98 13.07
CA LEU A 181 -3.14 1.59 13.51
C LEU A 181 -3.78 1.32 14.88
N ASP A 182 -4.41 2.33 15.51
CA ASP A 182 -5.16 2.10 16.73
C ASP A 182 -6.32 1.11 16.45
N TYR A 183 -6.30 -0.03 17.14
CA TYR A 183 -7.26 -1.10 16.91
C TYR A 183 -8.72 -0.65 17.11
N ARG A 184 -8.97 0.32 18.00
CA ARG A 184 -10.32 0.87 18.25
C ARG A 184 -10.84 1.62 17.02
N LEU A 185 -9.95 2.38 16.36
CA LEU A 185 -10.27 3.07 15.12
C LEU A 185 -10.54 2.07 13.99
N ILE A 186 -9.69 1.04 13.89
CA ILE A 186 -9.81 -0.02 12.88
C ILE A 186 -11.14 -0.77 13.05
N GLU A 187 -11.45 -1.21 14.27
CA GLU A 187 -12.71 -1.91 14.59
C GLU A 187 -13.92 -1.03 14.30
N TYR A 188 -13.86 0.25 14.66
CA TYR A 188 -14.93 1.21 14.38
C TYR A 188 -15.16 1.35 12.87
N VAL A 189 -14.10 1.61 12.10
CA VAL A 189 -14.22 1.81 10.65
C VAL A 189 -14.67 0.53 9.96
N LEU A 190 -14.00 -0.59 10.20
CA LEU A 190 -14.33 -1.85 9.57
C LEU A 190 -15.63 -2.47 10.11
N GLY A 191 -16.05 -2.14 11.34
CA GLY A 191 -17.30 -2.58 11.94
C GLY A 191 -18.51 -1.79 11.47
N SER A 192 -18.32 -0.53 11.07
CA SER A 192 -19.39 0.36 10.66
C SER A 192 -19.96 0.02 9.28
N ASN A 193 -21.14 0.59 8.99
CA ASN A 193 -21.63 0.63 7.63
C ASN A 193 -20.87 1.72 6.87
N LEU A 194 -20.08 1.33 5.85
CA LEU A 194 -19.11 2.17 5.16
C LEU A 194 -19.73 3.29 4.28
N ASN A 195 -20.89 3.84 4.66
CA ASN A 195 -21.54 4.92 3.93
C ASN A 195 -20.69 6.20 3.81
N PHE A 196 -19.70 6.33 4.68
CA PHE A 196 -18.74 7.43 4.64
C PHE A 196 -17.53 7.15 3.75
N ILE A 197 -17.33 5.90 3.31
CA ILE A 197 -16.30 5.54 2.33
C ILE A 197 -16.93 5.64 0.95
N ASN A 198 -16.52 6.65 0.21
CA ASN A 198 -16.96 6.84 -1.16
C ASN A 198 -15.86 6.38 -2.12
N HIS A 199 -16.19 5.41 -2.98
CA HIS A 199 -15.27 4.93 -4.02
C HIS A 199 -15.03 5.97 -5.14
N GLU A 200 -15.88 6.99 -5.26
CA GLU A 200 -15.69 8.11 -6.19
C GLU A 200 -14.74 9.17 -5.62
N GLU A 201 -14.65 9.25 -4.31
CA GLU A 201 -13.83 10.25 -3.61
C GLU A 201 -13.01 9.58 -2.48
N PRO A 202 -11.78 9.14 -2.79
CA PRO A 202 -10.89 8.54 -1.80
C PRO A 202 -10.65 9.46 -0.60
N LYS A 203 -10.59 8.88 0.61
CA LYS A 203 -10.37 9.61 1.87
C LYS A 203 -11.40 10.74 2.14
N LYS A 204 -12.62 10.63 1.60
CA LYS A 204 -13.65 11.66 1.73
C LYS A 204 -13.84 12.15 3.16
N VAL A 205 -13.90 11.25 4.13
CA VAL A 205 -14.06 11.59 5.55
C VAL A 205 -12.98 12.56 6.02
N MET A 206 -11.71 12.29 5.69
CA MET A 206 -10.61 13.16 6.07
C MET A 206 -10.65 14.49 5.36
N LYS A 207 -10.97 14.50 4.07
CA LYS A 207 -11.10 15.74 3.30
C LYS A 207 -12.24 16.60 3.85
N THR A 208 -13.40 16.00 4.15
CA THR A 208 -14.53 16.72 4.78
C THR A 208 -14.15 17.24 6.16
N TYR A 209 -13.46 16.45 6.97
CA TYR A 209 -12.99 16.92 8.28
C TYR A 209 -12.04 18.11 8.15
N LEU A 210 -11.10 18.05 7.22
CA LEU A 210 -10.13 19.13 6.98
C LEU A 210 -10.84 20.40 6.48
N SER A 211 -11.73 20.30 5.49
CA SER A 211 -12.46 21.45 4.96
C SER A 211 -13.40 22.11 5.99
N ASN A 212 -13.92 21.35 6.95
CA ASN A 212 -14.77 21.90 8.00
C ASN A 212 -13.99 22.57 9.16
N ASN A 213 -12.72 22.25 9.32
CA ASN A 213 -11.93 22.72 10.46
C ASN A 213 -10.76 23.63 10.08
N PHE A 214 -10.47 23.74 8.79
CA PHE A 214 -9.36 24.56 8.26
C PHE A 214 -9.83 25.34 7.04
N ASP A 215 -9.28 26.52 6.84
CA ASP A 215 -9.59 27.37 5.69
C ASP A 215 -9.13 26.76 4.36
N ASP A 216 -9.77 27.16 3.25
CA ASP A 216 -9.55 26.63 1.88
C ASP A 216 -8.09 26.74 1.35
N ASN A 217 -7.20 27.33 2.10
CA ASN A 217 -5.76 27.43 1.79
C ASN A 217 -4.91 26.28 2.38
N PHE A 218 -5.59 25.19 2.77
CA PHE A 218 -4.96 24.02 3.36
C PHE A 218 -4.61 22.96 2.31
#